data_193bb2dbfab4afb9d5744589502b63e9
#
_entry.id   193bb2dbfab4afb9d5744589502b63e9
#
_cell.length_a   1.000
_cell.length_b   1.000
_cell.length_c   1.000
_cell.angle_alpha   90.00
_cell.angle_beta   90.00
_cell.angle_gamma   90.00
#
_symmetry.space_group_name_H-M   'P 1'
#
loop_
_entity.id
_entity.type
_entity.pdbx_description
1 polymer ?
#
loop_
_entity_poly.entity_id
_entity_poly.type
_entity_poly.pdbx_seq_one_letter_code
_entity_poly.pdbx_strand_id
1 'polypeptide(L)'
;MDKGLEKNITIADVAEALGVSKTTVSRAISGKGRIGRETRERVLAYIEEHDYKPNVIAKGLAQSKTYNICVVMPGEYDVVDLTFFQECLFGIQEIAGSMEYDILLSICRKNDISSLERIIANHKVDGVILMRTFVEDEQIDFLQTKNVPFVTIGSTSANYKGVIQIDHNHKSACKELTSIILMKQMDKIALIGGNEEHVVTQSRLRGFREAYAKMGKTLDVDLMFLSQDNQVLVEKAVKEALNRRADCIPVSY
;
A
#
# COMPACT_ATOMS: atom_id res chain seq x y z
N MET A 1 23.87 22.16 -33.81
CA MET A 1 23.41 20.90 -34.40
C MET A 1 22.09 20.58 -33.73
N ASP A 2 21.03 20.96 -34.40
CA ASP A 2 19.66 20.75 -33.95
C ASP A 2 19.33 19.25 -34.15
N LYS A 3 19.30 18.47 -33.08
CA LYS A 3 18.77 17.12 -33.15
C LYS A 3 17.26 17.27 -33.21
N GLY A 4 16.73 17.30 -34.43
CA GLY A 4 15.29 17.25 -34.67
C GLY A 4 14.70 16.09 -33.88
N LEU A 5 13.71 16.39 -33.04
CA LEU A 5 12.87 15.41 -32.38
C LEU A 5 12.35 14.47 -33.47
N GLU A 6 12.84 13.22 -33.51
CA GLU A 6 12.28 12.18 -34.36
C GLU A 6 10.79 12.13 -34.08
N LYS A 7 10.01 12.38 -35.10
CA LYS A 7 8.55 12.41 -35.01
C LYS A 7 8.08 10.98 -34.70
N ASN A 8 7.72 10.73 -33.44
CA ASN A 8 7.21 9.44 -33.03
C ASN A 8 6.04 9.04 -33.92
N ILE A 9 6.16 7.89 -34.60
CA ILE A 9 5.11 7.31 -35.41
C ILE A 9 3.87 7.12 -34.54
N THR A 10 2.69 7.50 -35.07
CA THR A 10 1.41 7.38 -34.38
C THR A 10 0.59 6.21 -34.96
N ILE A 11 -0.45 5.79 -34.23
CA ILE A 11 -1.40 4.78 -34.76
C ILE A 11 -2.06 5.24 -36.07
N ALA A 12 -2.15 6.55 -36.29
CA ALA A 12 -2.68 7.12 -37.54
C ALA A 12 -1.73 6.87 -38.70
N ASP A 13 -0.44 7.10 -38.49
CA ASP A 13 0.60 6.90 -39.51
C ASP A 13 0.69 5.41 -39.89
N VAL A 14 0.62 4.49 -38.91
CA VAL A 14 0.55 3.03 -39.16
C VAL A 14 -0.69 2.65 -39.99
N ALA A 15 -1.84 3.21 -39.61
CA ALA A 15 -3.09 2.95 -40.30
C ALA A 15 -3.07 3.43 -41.76
N GLU A 16 -2.54 4.62 -42.02
CA GLU A 16 -2.37 5.22 -43.33
C GLU A 16 -1.39 4.42 -44.18
N ALA A 17 -0.21 4.08 -43.65
CA ALA A 17 0.81 3.32 -44.37
C ALA A 17 0.32 1.93 -44.84
N LEU A 18 -0.53 1.29 -44.04
CA LEU A 18 -1.07 -0.05 -44.34
C LEU A 18 -2.43 -0.05 -45.05
N GLY A 19 -3.05 1.12 -45.24
CA GLY A 19 -4.37 1.26 -45.85
C GLY A 19 -5.50 0.63 -45.01
N VAL A 20 -5.39 0.67 -43.68
CA VAL A 20 -6.37 0.11 -42.74
C VAL A 20 -6.91 1.16 -41.78
N SER A 21 -7.97 0.87 -41.06
CA SER A 21 -8.47 1.80 -40.02
C SER A 21 -7.62 1.75 -38.76
N LYS A 22 -7.58 2.87 -37.98
CA LYS A 22 -6.96 2.93 -36.63
C LYS A 22 -7.50 1.81 -35.71
N THR A 23 -8.78 1.49 -35.82
CA THR A 23 -9.43 0.39 -35.08
C THR A 23 -8.85 -0.97 -35.48
N THR A 24 -8.54 -1.17 -36.77
CA THR A 24 -7.90 -2.41 -37.25
C THR A 24 -6.50 -2.55 -36.68
N VAL A 25 -5.69 -1.48 -36.68
CA VAL A 25 -4.36 -1.47 -36.07
C VAL A 25 -4.46 -1.77 -34.56
N SER A 26 -5.34 -1.09 -33.83
CA SER A 26 -5.55 -1.32 -32.39
C SER A 26 -5.96 -2.76 -32.07
N ARG A 27 -6.84 -3.38 -32.90
CA ARG A 27 -7.24 -4.78 -32.75
C ARG A 27 -6.09 -5.75 -33.04
N ALA A 28 -5.26 -5.44 -34.05
CA ALA A 28 -4.10 -6.26 -34.38
C ALA A 28 -3.12 -6.33 -33.20
N ILE A 29 -2.85 -5.19 -32.56
CA ILE A 29 -1.96 -5.04 -31.39
C ILE A 29 -2.54 -5.75 -30.18
N SER A 30 -3.80 -5.46 -29.83
CA SER A 30 -4.43 -5.97 -28.60
C SER A 30 -4.81 -7.44 -28.68
N GLY A 31 -4.86 -8.03 -29.87
CA GLY A 31 -5.37 -9.39 -30.09
C GLY A 31 -6.88 -9.56 -29.85
N LYS A 32 -7.60 -8.48 -29.55
CA LYS A 32 -9.04 -8.48 -29.25
C LYS A 32 -9.87 -8.12 -30.50
N GLY A 33 -10.96 -8.83 -30.72
CA GLY A 33 -11.88 -8.58 -31.81
C GLY A 33 -11.53 -9.39 -33.06
N ARG A 34 -12.47 -9.39 -34.08
CA ARG A 34 -12.27 -10.10 -35.35
C ARG A 34 -11.37 -9.28 -36.26
N ILE A 35 -10.25 -9.88 -36.65
CA ILE A 35 -9.32 -9.37 -37.66
C ILE A 35 -8.78 -10.57 -38.47
N GLY A 36 -8.61 -10.41 -39.76
CA GLY A 36 -8.00 -11.44 -40.60
C GLY A 36 -6.54 -11.68 -40.19
N ARG A 37 -6.12 -12.95 -40.24
CA ARG A 37 -4.77 -13.36 -39.85
C ARG A 37 -3.70 -12.61 -40.66
N GLU A 38 -3.87 -12.55 -41.97
CA GLU A 38 -2.96 -11.84 -42.87
C GLU A 38 -2.82 -10.33 -42.50
N THR A 39 -3.97 -9.66 -42.26
CA THR A 39 -3.97 -8.24 -41.86
C THR A 39 -3.26 -8.04 -40.53
N ARG A 40 -3.44 -8.96 -39.57
CA ARG A 40 -2.76 -8.91 -38.29
C ARG A 40 -1.25 -9.05 -38.43
N GLU A 41 -0.81 -10.03 -39.20
CA GLU A 41 0.62 -10.28 -39.45
C GLU A 41 1.28 -9.08 -40.15
N ARG A 42 0.62 -8.46 -41.13
CA ARG A 42 1.11 -7.23 -41.77
C ARG A 42 1.25 -6.07 -40.83
N VAL A 43 0.27 -5.87 -39.93
CA VAL A 43 0.31 -4.79 -38.95
C VAL A 43 1.43 -5.00 -37.95
N LEU A 44 1.60 -6.23 -37.42
CA LEU A 44 2.64 -6.55 -36.45
C LEU A 44 4.05 -6.42 -37.05
N ALA A 45 4.24 -6.89 -38.30
CA ALA A 45 5.52 -6.72 -38.99
C ALA A 45 5.90 -5.26 -39.20
N TYR A 46 4.95 -4.41 -39.61
CA TYR A 46 5.17 -2.98 -39.78
C TYR A 46 5.53 -2.28 -38.45
N ILE A 47 4.87 -2.68 -37.34
CA ILE A 47 5.13 -2.15 -36.00
C ILE A 47 6.56 -2.50 -35.55
N GLU A 48 6.98 -3.74 -35.79
CA GLU A 48 8.33 -4.22 -35.43
C GLU A 48 9.40 -3.51 -36.28
N GLU A 49 9.19 -3.40 -37.59
CA GLU A 49 10.12 -2.75 -38.51
C GLU A 49 10.36 -1.26 -38.16
N HIS A 50 9.33 -0.57 -37.66
CA HIS A 50 9.37 0.86 -37.39
C HIS A 50 9.47 1.21 -35.90
N ASP A 51 9.76 0.23 -35.02
CA ASP A 51 9.79 0.37 -33.53
C ASP A 51 8.58 1.19 -33.00
N TYR A 52 7.39 0.98 -33.61
CA TYR A 52 6.19 1.67 -33.15
C TYR A 52 5.74 1.11 -31.81
N LYS A 53 5.67 1.98 -30.80
CA LYS A 53 5.12 1.66 -29.47
C LYS A 53 3.77 2.36 -29.30
N PRO A 54 2.70 1.60 -28.96
CA PRO A 54 1.40 2.20 -28.66
C PRO A 54 1.54 3.26 -27.57
N ASN A 55 0.94 4.41 -27.80
CA ASN A 55 0.91 5.48 -26.79
C ASN A 55 -0.01 5.09 -25.65
N VAL A 56 0.57 4.79 -24.49
CA VAL A 56 -0.15 4.36 -23.26
C VAL A 56 -1.17 5.43 -22.84
N ILE A 57 -0.85 6.71 -22.98
CA ILE A 57 -1.77 7.81 -22.65
C ILE A 57 -3.01 7.78 -23.57
N ALA A 58 -2.82 7.58 -24.89
CA ALA A 58 -3.93 7.48 -25.82
C ALA A 58 -4.77 6.22 -25.57
N LYS A 59 -4.12 5.09 -25.23
CA LYS A 59 -4.80 3.84 -24.81
C LYS A 59 -5.62 4.08 -23.54
N GLY A 60 -5.03 4.74 -22.54
CA GLY A 60 -5.66 5.09 -21.28
C GLY A 60 -6.88 5.98 -21.47
N LEU A 61 -6.75 7.04 -22.25
CA LEU A 61 -7.86 7.98 -22.56
C LEU A 61 -9.05 7.24 -23.19
N ALA A 62 -8.79 6.34 -24.13
CA ALA A 62 -9.84 5.55 -24.78
C ALA A 62 -10.53 4.54 -23.84
N GLN A 63 -9.89 4.14 -22.75
CA GLN A 63 -10.38 3.18 -21.77
C GLN A 63 -10.78 3.83 -20.44
N SER A 64 -10.70 5.13 -20.31
CA SER A 64 -10.89 5.89 -19.05
C SER A 64 -10.04 5.33 -17.92
N LYS A 65 -8.77 5.01 -18.22
CA LYS A 65 -7.78 4.47 -17.29
C LYS A 65 -6.49 5.28 -17.34
N THR A 66 -5.84 5.37 -16.19
CA THR A 66 -4.52 6.03 -16.07
C THR A 66 -3.37 5.03 -16.11
N TYR A 67 -3.65 3.75 -15.82
CA TYR A 67 -2.65 2.71 -15.59
C TYR A 67 -1.67 3.07 -14.47
N ASN A 68 -2.11 3.86 -13.50
CA ASN A 68 -1.36 4.20 -12.30
C ASN A 68 -2.12 3.77 -11.05
N ILE A 69 -1.40 3.26 -10.06
CA ILE A 69 -1.87 3.02 -8.69
C ILE A 69 -1.14 3.95 -7.75
N CYS A 70 -1.86 4.66 -6.89
CA CYS A 70 -1.25 5.43 -5.81
C CYS A 70 -0.93 4.51 -4.64
N VAL A 71 0.32 4.50 -4.19
CA VAL A 71 0.70 3.90 -2.90
C VAL A 71 0.94 5.03 -1.92
N VAL A 72 0.12 5.07 -0.87
CA VAL A 72 0.22 6.08 0.18
C VAL A 72 1.09 5.55 1.30
N MET A 73 2.28 6.14 1.42
CA MET A 73 3.21 5.88 2.51
C MET A 73 2.92 6.80 3.70
N PRO A 74 3.05 6.31 4.94
CA PRO A 74 2.96 7.19 6.10
C PRO A 74 4.12 8.18 6.12
N GLY A 75 3.84 9.43 6.48
CA GLY A 75 4.86 10.47 6.63
C GLY A 75 5.55 10.47 7.99
N GLU A 76 4.97 9.73 8.94
CA GLU A 76 5.54 9.46 10.26
C GLU A 76 5.89 7.97 10.32
N TYR A 77 7.15 7.65 10.21
CA TYR A 77 7.67 6.29 10.45
C TYR A 77 9.07 6.37 11.03
N ASP A 78 9.37 5.45 11.91
CA ASP A 78 10.74 5.27 12.42
C ASP A 78 11.53 4.39 11.43
N VAL A 79 12.85 4.41 11.55
CA VAL A 79 13.77 3.61 10.73
C VAL A 79 13.42 2.11 10.76
N VAL A 80 12.85 1.63 11.86
CA VAL A 80 12.44 0.23 12.04
C VAL A 80 11.24 -0.16 11.13
N ASP A 81 10.28 0.74 10.96
CA ASP A 81 9.12 0.52 10.08
C ASP A 81 9.51 0.53 8.60
N LEU A 82 10.62 1.20 8.26
CA LEU A 82 11.03 1.43 6.88
C LEU A 82 11.20 0.13 6.10
N THR A 83 11.80 -0.89 6.70
CA THR A 83 12.01 -2.20 6.05
C THR A 83 10.70 -2.84 5.64
N PHE A 84 9.70 -2.86 6.54
CA PHE A 84 8.37 -3.40 6.24
C PHE A 84 7.73 -2.69 5.05
N PHE A 85 7.72 -1.36 5.06
CA PHE A 85 7.12 -0.58 3.98
C PHE A 85 7.87 -0.74 2.65
N GLN A 86 9.20 -0.86 2.68
CA GLN A 86 10.01 -1.10 1.49
C GLN A 86 9.71 -2.47 0.87
N GLU A 87 9.65 -3.53 1.66
CA GLU A 87 9.33 -4.87 1.17
C GLU A 87 7.94 -4.92 0.55
N CYS A 88 6.96 -4.31 1.20
CA CYS A 88 5.61 -4.19 0.65
C CYS A 88 5.61 -3.42 -0.68
N LEU A 89 6.32 -2.28 -0.75
CA LEU A 89 6.41 -1.46 -1.95
C LEU A 89 7.05 -2.22 -3.13
N PHE A 90 8.11 -2.98 -2.87
CA PHE A 90 8.76 -3.79 -3.90
C PHE A 90 7.83 -4.88 -4.44
N GLY A 91 7.11 -5.59 -3.55
CA GLY A 91 6.12 -6.57 -3.97
C GLY A 91 4.96 -5.95 -4.78
N ILE A 92 4.47 -4.78 -4.36
CA ILE A 92 3.45 -4.03 -5.09
C ILE A 92 3.96 -3.64 -6.48
N GLN A 93 5.18 -3.10 -6.57
CA GLN A 93 5.79 -2.66 -7.82
C GLN A 93 5.96 -3.83 -8.80
N GLU A 94 6.40 -4.99 -8.33
CA GLU A 94 6.59 -6.18 -9.16
C GLU A 94 5.26 -6.63 -9.79
N ILE A 95 4.22 -6.76 -8.97
CA ILE A 95 2.90 -7.21 -9.44
C ILE A 95 2.23 -6.16 -10.32
N ALA A 96 2.26 -4.87 -9.93
CA ALA A 96 1.70 -3.78 -10.72
C ALA A 96 2.36 -3.71 -12.11
N GLY A 97 3.69 -3.80 -12.18
CA GLY A 97 4.43 -3.81 -13.44
C GLY A 97 4.05 -4.98 -14.35
N SER A 98 3.82 -6.18 -13.80
CA SER A 98 3.34 -7.35 -14.56
C SER A 98 1.94 -7.14 -15.16
N MET A 99 1.16 -6.21 -14.60
CA MET A 99 -0.18 -5.83 -15.05
C MET A 99 -0.21 -4.54 -15.88
N GLU A 100 0.93 -4.04 -16.32
CA GLU A 100 1.09 -2.76 -17.03
C GLU A 100 0.65 -1.53 -16.21
N TYR A 101 0.76 -1.58 -14.88
CA TYR A 101 0.49 -0.45 -14.00
C TYR A 101 1.80 0.14 -13.44
N ASP A 102 1.86 1.46 -13.41
CA ASP A 102 2.92 2.21 -12.74
C ASP A 102 2.49 2.59 -11.31
N ILE A 103 3.48 2.80 -10.44
CA ILE A 103 3.24 3.21 -9.05
C ILE A 103 3.51 4.70 -8.89
N LEU A 104 2.52 5.43 -8.40
CA LEU A 104 2.64 6.81 -7.96
C LEU A 104 2.75 6.81 -6.42
N LEU A 105 3.90 7.21 -5.91
CA LEU A 105 4.11 7.30 -4.47
C LEU A 105 3.57 8.63 -3.93
N SER A 106 2.75 8.56 -2.88
CA SER A 106 2.28 9.70 -2.09
C SER A 106 2.68 9.54 -0.64
N ILE A 107 3.09 10.61 0.01
CA ILE A 107 3.40 10.62 1.43
C ILE A 107 2.32 11.44 2.13
N CYS A 108 1.60 10.82 3.05
CA CYS A 108 0.56 11.48 3.84
C CYS A 108 0.85 11.35 5.33
N ARG A 109 0.42 12.37 6.08
CA ARG A 109 0.41 12.35 7.55
C ARG A 109 -1.03 12.29 8.03
N LYS A 110 -1.23 12.00 9.30
CA LYS A 110 -2.57 11.89 9.90
C LYS A 110 -3.46 13.10 9.58
N ASN A 111 -2.90 14.32 9.69
CA ASN A 111 -3.64 15.57 9.50
C ASN A 111 -3.20 16.32 8.21
N ASP A 112 -2.59 15.62 7.27
CA ASP A 112 -2.18 16.20 5.99
C ASP A 112 -2.25 15.15 4.88
N ILE A 113 -3.38 15.12 4.21
CA ILE A 113 -3.64 14.27 3.04
C ILE A 113 -3.62 15.06 1.72
N SER A 114 -3.14 16.30 1.73
CA SER A 114 -3.15 17.21 0.59
C SER A 114 -2.51 16.62 -0.68
N SER A 115 -1.48 15.81 -0.51
CA SER A 115 -0.82 15.09 -1.60
C SER A 115 -1.76 14.08 -2.27
N LEU A 116 -2.52 13.31 -1.48
CA LEU A 116 -3.51 12.36 -1.98
C LEU A 116 -4.69 13.10 -2.63
N GLU A 117 -5.21 14.14 -1.99
CA GLU A 117 -6.28 14.96 -2.55
C GLU A 117 -5.94 15.50 -3.93
N ARG A 118 -4.73 16.05 -4.10
CA ARG A 118 -4.23 16.56 -5.38
C ARG A 118 -4.13 15.47 -6.45
N ILE A 119 -3.71 14.26 -6.08
CA ILE A 119 -3.61 13.13 -7.01
C ILE A 119 -5.00 12.72 -7.51
N ILE A 120 -5.96 12.59 -6.59
CA ILE A 120 -7.34 12.18 -6.91
C ILE A 120 -8.07 13.28 -7.69
N ALA A 121 -7.95 14.55 -7.29
CA ALA A 121 -8.59 15.68 -7.99
C ALA A 121 -8.11 15.81 -9.45
N ASN A 122 -6.86 15.42 -9.73
CA ASN A 122 -6.30 15.45 -11.08
C ASN A 122 -6.48 14.12 -11.85
N HIS A 123 -7.26 13.17 -11.34
CA HIS A 123 -7.52 11.87 -11.97
C HIS A 123 -6.24 11.14 -12.43
N LYS A 124 -5.19 11.12 -11.57
CA LYS A 124 -3.88 10.57 -11.93
C LYS A 124 -3.75 9.07 -11.70
N VAL A 125 -4.69 8.44 -11.01
CA VAL A 125 -4.62 7.03 -10.60
C VAL A 125 -5.98 6.35 -10.75
N ASP A 126 -5.95 5.04 -10.96
CA ASP A 126 -7.13 4.19 -11.08
C ASP A 126 -7.56 3.61 -9.72
N GLY A 127 -6.65 3.61 -8.74
CA GLY A 127 -6.89 3.12 -7.39
C GLY A 127 -5.79 3.51 -6.42
N VAL A 128 -6.02 3.21 -5.13
CA VAL A 128 -5.12 3.60 -4.04
C VAL A 128 -4.83 2.40 -3.14
N ILE A 129 -3.59 2.29 -2.67
CA ILE A 129 -3.17 1.36 -1.62
C ILE A 129 -2.71 2.20 -0.43
N LEU A 130 -3.39 2.06 0.71
CA LEU A 130 -3.00 2.70 1.96
C LEU A 130 -2.09 1.75 2.75
N MET A 131 -0.88 2.20 3.09
CA MET A 131 0.12 1.36 3.76
C MET A 131 0.01 1.37 5.29
N ARG A 132 -0.78 2.26 5.86
CA ARG A 132 -1.06 2.37 7.29
C ARG A 132 -2.50 2.83 7.49
N THR A 133 -3.11 2.40 8.59
CA THR A 133 -4.48 2.76 8.96
C THR A 133 -4.53 3.36 10.36
N PHE A 134 -5.40 4.35 10.52
CA PHE A 134 -5.69 5.01 11.80
C PHE A 134 -7.06 4.58 12.35
N VAL A 135 -7.25 4.75 13.66
CA VAL A 135 -8.54 4.50 14.32
C VAL A 135 -9.63 5.42 13.74
N GLU A 136 -9.28 6.69 13.57
CA GLU A 136 -10.02 7.69 12.79
C GLU A 136 -9.14 8.04 11.59
N ASP A 137 -9.59 7.74 10.38
CA ASP A 137 -8.74 7.74 9.19
C ASP A 137 -9.32 8.65 8.11
N GLU A 138 -8.80 9.86 8.05
CA GLU A 138 -9.21 10.90 7.08
C GLU A 138 -8.97 10.45 5.63
N GLN A 139 -7.95 9.61 5.38
CA GLN A 139 -7.67 9.08 4.03
C GLN A 139 -8.78 8.14 3.57
N ILE A 140 -9.24 7.25 4.47
CA ILE A 140 -10.35 6.34 4.17
C ILE A 140 -11.65 7.13 3.95
N ASP A 141 -11.96 8.08 4.84
CA ASP A 141 -13.14 8.93 4.72
C ASP A 141 -13.16 9.70 3.39
N PHE A 142 -12.01 10.27 3.02
CA PHE A 142 -11.85 10.99 1.75
C PHE A 142 -12.05 10.06 0.55
N LEU A 143 -11.40 8.90 0.51
CA LEU A 143 -11.48 7.96 -0.61
C LEU A 143 -12.90 7.38 -0.77
N GLN A 144 -13.58 7.06 0.34
CA GLN A 144 -14.98 6.63 0.33
C GLN A 144 -15.90 7.74 -0.19
N THR A 145 -15.74 8.98 0.27
CA THR A 145 -16.52 10.12 -0.18
C THR A 145 -16.35 10.40 -1.68
N LYS A 146 -15.14 10.20 -2.20
CA LYS A 146 -14.83 10.37 -3.64
C LYS A 146 -15.13 9.15 -4.49
N ASN A 147 -15.59 8.04 -3.89
CA ASN A 147 -15.81 6.76 -4.56
C ASN A 147 -14.57 6.25 -5.33
N VAL A 148 -13.38 6.47 -4.79
CA VAL A 148 -12.13 5.98 -5.37
C VAL A 148 -11.91 4.54 -4.92
N PRO A 149 -11.60 3.59 -5.82
CA PRO A 149 -11.22 2.24 -5.43
C PRO A 149 -9.96 2.24 -4.59
N PHE A 150 -9.99 1.56 -3.43
CA PHE A 150 -8.79 1.43 -2.60
C PHE A 150 -8.76 0.14 -1.79
N VAL A 151 -7.58 -0.22 -1.33
CA VAL A 151 -7.32 -1.30 -0.38
C VAL A 151 -6.39 -0.80 0.73
N THR A 152 -6.41 -1.47 1.88
CA THR A 152 -5.50 -1.15 2.99
C THR A 152 -4.56 -2.30 3.28
N ILE A 153 -3.30 -1.99 3.59
CA ILE A 153 -2.38 -2.90 4.26
C ILE A 153 -2.49 -2.62 5.75
N GLY A 154 -3.04 -3.59 6.46
CA GLY A 154 -3.50 -3.47 7.83
C GLY A 154 -5.02 -3.45 7.94
N SER A 155 -5.53 -3.81 9.12
CA SER A 155 -6.96 -3.73 9.45
C SER A 155 -7.40 -2.26 9.56
N THR A 156 -8.69 -2.04 9.36
CA THR A 156 -9.35 -0.75 9.67
C THR A 156 -10.11 -0.84 10.98
N SER A 157 -10.50 0.30 11.55
CA SER A 157 -11.43 0.31 12.68
C SER A 157 -12.80 -0.21 12.26
N ALA A 158 -13.61 -0.68 13.23
CA ALA A 158 -14.95 -1.23 12.98
C ALA A 158 -15.92 -0.24 12.33
N ASN A 159 -15.59 1.04 12.32
CA ASN A 159 -16.40 2.10 11.70
C ASN A 159 -16.37 2.04 10.17
N TYR A 160 -15.29 1.50 9.57
CA TYR A 160 -15.09 1.45 8.13
C TYR A 160 -15.59 0.12 7.55
N LYS A 161 -16.77 0.14 6.91
CA LYS A 161 -17.37 -1.04 6.29
C LYS A 161 -17.02 -1.12 4.80
N GLY A 162 -16.92 -2.35 4.30
CA GLY A 162 -16.72 -2.60 2.86
C GLY A 162 -15.30 -2.32 2.35
N VAL A 163 -14.35 -2.02 3.23
CA VAL A 163 -12.94 -1.82 2.86
C VAL A 163 -12.26 -3.18 2.67
N ILE A 164 -11.56 -3.35 1.55
CA ILE A 164 -10.71 -4.52 1.32
C ILE A 164 -9.42 -4.34 2.13
N GLN A 165 -9.17 -5.27 3.04
CA GLN A 165 -8.06 -5.21 3.98
C GLN A 165 -7.13 -6.41 3.76
N ILE A 166 -5.83 -6.16 3.71
CA ILE A 166 -4.79 -7.20 3.66
C ILE A 166 -3.99 -7.06 4.96
N ASP A 167 -4.21 -7.99 5.89
CA ASP A 167 -3.65 -7.88 7.23
C ASP A 167 -3.26 -9.25 7.81
N HIS A 168 -2.32 -9.22 8.74
CA HIS A 168 -2.03 -10.32 9.64
C HIS A 168 -2.91 -10.20 10.89
N ASN A 169 -3.25 -11.33 11.51
CA ASN A 169 -4.02 -11.30 12.75
C ASN A 169 -3.15 -10.88 13.93
N HIS A 170 -2.77 -9.60 13.97
CA HIS A 170 -1.90 -9.00 15.00
C HIS A 170 -2.42 -9.23 16.42
N LYS A 171 -3.73 -9.21 16.60
CA LYS A 171 -4.36 -9.48 17.90
C LYS A 171 -4.08 -10.90 18.38
N SER A 172 -4.30 -11.91 17.51
CA SER A 172 -4.07 -13.31 17.86
C SER A 172 -2.59 -13.59 18.07
N ALA A 173 -1.72 -13.07 17.21
CA ALA A 173 -0.28 -13.25 17.34
C ALA A 173 0.26 -12.66 18.66
N CYS A 174 -0.15 -11.45 19.01
CA CYS A 174 0.26 -10.81 20.27
C CYS A 174 -0.30 -11.57 21.49
N LYS A 175 -1.56 -12.03 21.42
CA LYS A 175 -2.18 -12.85 22.46
C LYS A 175 -1.43 -14.17 22.68
N GLU A 176 -1.07 -14.85 21.60
CA GLU A 176 -0.35 -16.12 21.66
C GLU A 176 1.03 -15.94 22.26
N LEU A 177 1.83 -14.99 21.75
CA LEU A 177 3.14 -14.66 22.28
C LEU A 177 3.08 -14.33 23.77
N THR A 178 2.16 -13.45 24.17
CA THR A 178 1.98 -13.06 25.59
C THR A 178 1.59 -14.25 26.44
N SER A 179 0.71 -15.13 25.93
CA SER A 179 0.31 -16.34 26.67
C SER A 179 1.49 -17.30 26.87
N ILE A 180 2.37 -17.46 25.87
CA ILE A 180 3.60 -18.27 25.99
C ILE A 180 4.52 -17.71 27.08
N ILE A 181 4.70 -16.40 27.15
CA ILE A 181 5.53 -15.74 28.16
C ILE A 181 4.93 -15.98 29.55
N LEU A 182 3.63 -15.78 29.72
CA LEU A 182 2.91 -15.99 30.98
C LEU A 182 2.95 -17.45 31.44
N MET A 183 2.90 -18.42 30.52
CA MET A 183 3.06 -19.85 30.85
C MET A 183 4.46 -20.18 31.39
N LYS A 184 5.46 -19.40 31.04
CA LYS A 184 6.82 -19.50 31.59
C LYS A 184 6.96 -18.82 32.96
N GLN A 185 5.86 -18.41 33.58
CA GLN A 185 5.81 -17.72 34.88
C GLN A 185 6.52 -16.34 34.88
N MET A 186 6.64 -15.72 33.71
CA MET A 186 7.09 -14.34 33.55
C MET A 186 5.86 -13.43 33.58
N ASP A 187 5.48 -12.98 34.76
CA ASP A 187 4.20 -12.28 34.98
C ASP A 187 4.28 -10.77 34.77
N LYS A 188 5.47 -10.20 34.98
CA LYS A 188 5.73 -8.78 34.78
C LYS A 188 6.25 -8.52 33.37
N ILE A 189 5.34 -8.46 32.42
CA ILE A 189 5.69 -8.21 31.01
C ILE A 189 5.58 -6.72 30.73
N ALA A 190 6.68 -6.08 30.33
CA ALA A 190 6.67 -4.69 29.89
C ALA A 190 6.40 -4.62 28.39
N LEU A 191 5.22 -4.17 27.99
CA LEU A 191 4.87 -3.95 26.58
C LEU A 191 5.39 -2.58 26.11
N ILE A 192 6.29 -2.57 25.13
CA ILE A 192 6.69 -1.35 24.41
C ILE A 192 5.97 -1.35 23.06
N GLY A 193 5.14 -0.36 22.81
CA GLY A 193 4.30 -0.24 21.63
C GLY A 193 4.36 1.14 20.97
N GLY A 194 3.99 1.18 19.70
CA GLY A 194 3.91 2.41 18.90
C GLY A 194 2.69 3.26 19.22
N ASN A 195 2.36 4.17 18.30
CA ASN A 195 1.28 5.14 18.46
C ASN A 195 -0.08 4.44 18.60
N GLU A 196 -0.84 4.82 19.63
CA GLU A 196 -2.16 4.28 19.94
C GLU A 196 -3.23 4.64 18.91
N GLU A 197 -3.00 5.62 18.09
CA GLU A 197 -3.89 6.00 16.99
C GLU A 197 -3.82 5.03 15.80
N HIS A 198 -2.79 4.19 15.74
CA HIS A 198 -2.67 3.15 14.71
C HIS A 198 -3.52 1.93 15.07
N VAL A 199 -4.31 1.44 14.10
CA VAL A 199 -5.17 0.26 14.30
C VAL A 199 -4.35 -0.97 14.68
N VAL A 200 -3.16 -1.13 14.12
CA VAL A 200 -2.25 -2.24 14.46
C VAL A 200 -1.84 -2.23 15.93
N THR A 201 -1.53 -1.06 16.48
CA THR A 201 -1.19 -0.89 17.92
C THR A 201 -2.38 -1.28 18.79
N GLN A 202 -3.58 -0.82 18.45
CA GLN A 202 -4.80 -1.18 19.17
C GLN A 202 -5.10 -2.69 19.10
N SER A 203 -4.84 -3.33 17.97
CA SER A 203 -5.00 -4.78 17.79
C SER A 203 -4.04 -5.56 18.68
N ARG A 204 -2.76 -5.20 18.69
CA ARG A 204 -1.74 -5.83 19.54
C ARG A 204 -2.05 -5.64 21.02
N LEU A 205 -2.42 -4.42 21.41
CA LEU A 205 -2.80 -4.09 22.79
C LEU A 205 -4.00 -4.92 23.29
N ARG A 206 -5.02 -5.10 22.44
CA ARG A 206 -6.15 -5.99 22.75
C ARG A 206 -5.69 -7.43 22.95
N GLY A 207 -4.83 -7.95 22.08
CA GLY A 207 -4.26 -9.30 22.21
C GLY A 207 -3.49 -9.48 23.51
N PHE A 208 -2.66 -8.49 23.87
CA PHE A 208 -1.91 -8.48 25.12
C PHE A 208 -2.83 -8.54 26.35
N ARG A 209 -3.82 -7.66 26.43
CA ARG A 209 -4.82 -7.64 27.53
C ARG A 209 -5.62 -8.94 27.62
N GLU A 210 -6.04 -9.50 26.47
CA GLU A 210 -6.79 -10.76 26.44
C GLU A 210 -5.97 -11.96 26.91
N ALA A 211 -4.65 -11.98 26.72
CA ALA A 211 -3.79 -13.03 27.23
C ALA A 211 -3.77 -13.04 28.76
N TYR A 212 -3.60 -11.89 29.39
CA TYR A 212 -3.66 -11.75 30.85
C TYR A 212 -5.02 -12.18 31.40
N ALA A 213 -6.10 -11.67 30.81
CA ALA A 213 -7.46 -12.03 31.24
C ALA A 213 -7.72 -13.54 31.12
N LYS A 214 -7.30 -14.17 30.01
CA LYS A 214 -7.46 -15.63 29.80
C LYS A 214 -6.67 -16.46 30.84
N MET A 215 -5.51 -15.98 31.26
CA MET A 215 -4.65 -16.65 32.23
C MET A 215 -5.03 -16.33 33.68
N GLY A 216 -6.04 -15.49 33.92
CA GLY A 216 -6.44 -15.07 35.26
C GLY A 216 -5.37 -14.26 36.00
N LYS A 217 -4.47 -13.59 35.27
CA LYS A 217 -3.38 -12.80 35.84
C LYS A 217 -3.70 -11.31 35.79
N THR A 218 -3.15 -10.56 36.73
CA THR A 218 -3.32 -9.10 36.78
C THR A 218 -2.29 -8.43 35.90
N LEU A 219 -2.75 -7.56 35.01
CA LEU A 219 -1.92 -6.74 34.16
C LEU A 219 -1.42 -5.52 34.94
N ASP A 220 -0.10 -5.33 34.96
CA ASP A 220 0.51 -4.12 35.47
C ASP A 220 0.51 -3.03 34.37
N VAL A 221 -0.38 -2.06 34.51
CA VAL A 221 -0.52 -0.98 33.52
C VAL A 221 0.69 -0.05 33.48
N ASP A 222 1.46 0.02 34.57
CA ASP A 222 2.67 0.84 34.63
C ASP A 222 3.83 0.26 33.80
N LEU A 223 3.70 -1.01 33.37
CA LEU A 223 4.62 -1.66 32.43
C LEU A 223 4.18 -1.54 30.96
N MET A 224 3.19 -0.71 30.67
CA MET A 224 2.76 -0.44 29.31
C MET A 224 3.31 0.89 28.82
N PHE A 225 4.28 0.83 27.92
CA PHE A 225 4.94 2.00 27.32
C PHE A 225 4.44 2.11 25.88
N LEU A 226 3.44 2.94 25.68
CA LEU A 226 2.84 3.18 24.36
C LEU A 226 3.36 4.49 23.75
N SER A 227 3.13 4.69 22.46
CA SER A 227 3.58 5.87 21.72
C SER A 227 5.11 6.08 21.77
N GLN A 228 5.85 4.97 21.72
CA GLN A 228 7.31 4.99 21.65
C GLN A 228 7.75 5.05 20.19
N ASP A 229 7.60 6.22 19.56
CA ASP A 229 7.67 6.41 18.10
C ASP A 229 9.09 6.63 17.56
N ASN A 230 10.11 6.54 18.42
CA ASN A 230 11.51 6.67 18.02
C ASN A 230 12.46 5.90 18.95
N GLN A 231 13.67 5.63 18.45
CA GLN A 231 14.67 4.86 19.18
C GLN A 231 14.97 5.41 20.57
N VAL A 232 15.04 6.72 20.76
CA VAL A 232 15.35 7.35 22.05
C VAL A 232 14.27 7.05 23.08
N LEU A 233 13.00 7.13 22.68
CA LEU A 233 11.87 6.81 23.54
C LEU A 233 11.84 5.32 23.90
N VAL A 234 12.11 4.45 22.92
CA VAL A 234 12.21 3.00 23.16
C VAL A 234 13.32 2.66 24.14
N GLU A 235 14.52 3.21 23.97
CA GLU A 235 15.63 3.00 24.90
C GLU A 235 15.28 3.46 26.33
N LYS A 236 14.58 4.58 26.43
CA LYS A 236 14.12 5.11 27.73
C LYS A 236 13.08 4.18 28.36
N ALA A 237 12.12 3.70 27.56
CA ALA A 237 11.11 2.74 28.00
C ALA A 237 11.74 1.41 28.45
N VAL A 238 12.73 0.89 27.73
CA VAL A 238 13.48 -0.31 28.12
C VAL A 238 14.19 -0.11 29.48
N LYS A 239 14.89 1.01 29.65
CA LYS A 239 15.56 1.33 30.93
C LYS A 239 14.57 1.39 32.08
N GLU A 240 13.42 2.02 31.87
CA GLU A 240 12.38 2.12 32.89
C GLU A 240 11.74 0.76 33.20
N ALA A 241 11.48 -0.09 32.20
CA ALA A 241 10.99 -1.44 32.39
C ALA A 241 11.96 -2.29 33.22
N LEU A 242 13.26 -2.17 32.97
CA LEU A 242 14.30 -2.84 33.77
C LEU A 242 14.32 -2.34 35.23
N ASN A 243 14.21 -1.02 35.46
CA ASN A 243 14.13 -0.44 36.78
C ASN A 243 12.92 -0.96 37.57
N ARG A 244 11.80 -1.20 36.88
CA ARG A 244 10.57 -1.78 37.45
C ARG A 244 10.62 -3.29 37.57
N ARG A 245 11.74 -3.91 37.23
CA ARG A 245 11.98 -5.36 37.32
C ARG A 245 10.99 -6.15 36.44
N ALA A 246 10.80 -5.73 35.21
CA ALA A 246 10.08 -6.53 34.24
C ALA A 246 10.79 -7.86 33.98
N ASP A 247 10.02 -8.95 33.92
CA ASP A 247 10.54 -10.31 33.64
C ASP A 247 10.84 -10.49 32.15
N CYS A 248 10.09 -9.78 31.30
CA CYS A 248 10.19 -9.83 29.85
C CYS A 248 9.81 -8.47 29.25
N ILE A 249 10.49 -8.07 28.18
CA ILE A 249 10.26 -6.79 27.49
C ILE A 249 10.04 -7.07 25.99
N PRO A 250 8.82 -7.46 25.58
CA PRO A 250 8.49 -7.51 24.15
C PRO A 250 8.36 -6.11 23.57
N VAL A 251 9.00 -5.90 22.44
CA VAL A 251 8.88 -4.67 21.65
C VAL A 251 7.97 -4.94 20.48
N SER A 252 6.92 -4.15 20.36
CA SER A 252 5.86 -4.31 19.36
C SER A 252 5.85 -3.12 18.41
N TYR A 253 6.58 -3.22 17.34
CA TYR A 253 6.52 -2.31 16.20
C TYR A 253 5.52 -2.75 15.15
#